data_dad4e4bc9bdf2e7eae44e9117a3e00d4
#
_entry.id   dad4e4bc9bdf2e7eae44e9117a3e00d4
#
_cell.length_a   1.000
_cell.length_b   1.000
_cell.length_c   1.000
_cell.angle_alpha   90.00
_cell.angle_beta   90.00
_cell.angle_gamma   90.00
#
_symmetry.space_group_name_H-M   'P 1'
#
loop_
_entity.id
_entity.type
_entity.pdbx_description
1 polymer ?
#
loop_
_entity_poly.entity_id
_entity_poly.type
_entity_poly.pdbx_seq_one_letter_code
_entity_poly.pdbx_strand_id
1 'polypeptide(L)'
;GRLRDLHFAFFSGPPGLTFNGYVAIALMFLSASGFVLWIQASPARQRFRFSLRGNVRSVIWNLHRQTGLLSFVLLILVCVTGAYYSFRDSYLAVIQAVTGSVPQRGSPQASPASPSDRPKSIDEIATAARAAFPEGRLAVLRIPARESASWTATFHQAGDLGESTDSGPTLHLNPFTLEPIRRDDIADMPLGARLVKGMEPVHYGKFGGLPTRLVWFGLGLLPLAFAVSGALMWWNRTRAAEKPSGK
;
A
#
# COMPACT_ATOMS: atom_id res chain seq x y z
N GLY A 1 16.56 -1.20 0.09
CA GLY A 1 17.35 -1.84 -0.96
C GLY A 1 16.97 -1.31 -2.34
N ARG A 2 17.80 -1.52 -3.37
CA ARG A 2 17.68 -0.92 -4.72
C ARG A 2 16.30 -1.08 -5.39
N LEU A 3 15.66 -2.25 -5.26
CA LEU A 3 14.31 -2.47 -5.82
C LEU A 3 13.25 -1.60 -5.14
N ARG A 4 13.37 -1.39 -3.84
CA ARG A 4 12.49 -0.49 -3.10
C ARG A 4 12.69 0.96 -3.58
N ASP A 5 13.92 1.41 -3.72
CA ASP A 5 14.26 2.78 -4.12
C ASP A 5 13.81 3.05 -5.56
N LEU A 6 13.91 2.05 -6.45
CA LEU A 6 13.33 2.10 -7.79
C LEU A 6 11.80 2.23 -7.71
N HIS A 7 11.13 1.36 -6.97
CA HIS A 7 9.67 1.34 -6.87
C HIS A 7 9.12 2.61 -6.23
N PHE A 8 9.75 3.11 -5.17
CA PHE A 8 9.27 4.29 -4.44
C PHE A 8 9.50 5.59 -5.20
N ALA A 9 10.68 5.78 -5.76
CA ALA A 9 11.13 7.10 -6.19
C ALA A 9 12.01 7.10 -7.44
N PHE A 10 12.08 6.01 -8.20
CA PHE A 10 12.93 5.90 -9.39
C PHE A 10 14.38 6.38 -9.14
N PHE A 11 14.91 6.11 -7.94
CA PHE A 11 16.22 6.59 -7.46
C PHE A 11 16.36 8.13 -7.41
N SER A 12 15.28 8.89 -7.51
CA SER A 12 15.28 10.36 -7.66
C SER A 12 14.75 11.10 -6.42
N GLY A 13 14.61 10.42 -5.28
CA GLY A 13 14.16 11.04 -4.03
C GLY A 13 12.73 11.64 -4.12
N PRO A 14 12.47 12.80 -3.48
CA PRO A 14 11.13 13.39 -3.42
C PRO A 14 10.47 13.66 -4.79
N PRO A 15 11.16 14.19 -5.82
CA PRO A 15 10.58 14.33 -7.15
C PRO A 15 10.15 13.00 -7.77
N GLY A 16 10.97 11.95 -7.58
CA GLY A 16 10.64 10.62 -8.07
C GLY A 16 9.43 10.02 -7.35
N LEU A 17 9.30 10.25 -6.04
CA LEU A 17 8.11 9.83 -5.27
C LEU A 17 6.83 10.51 -5.80
N THR A 18 6.88 11.82 -6.06
CA THR A 18 5.76 12.56 -6.64
C THR A 18 5.40 12.04 -8.04
N PHE A 19 6.41 11.82 -8.89
CA PHE A 19 6.21 11.23 -10.21
C PHE A 19 5.55 9.85 -10.13
N ASN A 20 6.01 8.99 -9.23
CA ASN A 20 5.41 7.66 -9.00
C ASN A 20 3.93 7.75 -8.59
N GLY A 21 3.58 8.74 -7.79
CA GLY A 21 2.18 9.02 -7.44
C GLY A 21 1.32 9.34 -8.68
N TYR A 22 1.81 10.16 -9.60
CA TYR A 22 1.11 10.42 -10.86
C TYR A 22 1.02 9.18 -11.75
N VAL A 23 2.06 8.35 -11.79
CA VAL A 23 2.02 7.05 -12.50
C VAL A 23 0.94 6.14 -11.91
N ALA A 24 0.82 6.08 -10.58
CA ALA A 24 -0.24 5.30 -9.92
C ALA A 24 -1.64 5.82 -10.30
N ILE A 25 -1.86 7.14 -10.31
CA ILE A 25 -3.12 7.75 -10.74
C ILE A 25 -3.41 7.42 -12.21
N ALA A 26 -2.43 7.55 -13.09
CA ALA A 26 -2.59 7.22 -14.51
C ALA A 26 -2.95 5.73 -14.72
N LEU A 27 -2.29 4.82 -13.99
CA LEU A 27 -2.58 3.39 -14.04
C LEU A 27 -3.98 3.07 -13.52
N MET A 28 -4.46 3.77 -12.51
CA MET A 28 -5.83 3.66 -12.01
C MET A 28 -6.85 4.03 -13.11
N PHE A 29 -6.65 5.16 -13.80
CA PHE A 29 -7.51 5.55 -14.92
C PHE A 29 -7.44 4.57 -16.09
N LEU A 30 -6.26 4.07 -16.44
CA LEU A 30 -6.07 3.06 -17.48
C LEU A 30 -6.80 1.75 -17.11
N SER A 31 -6.72 1.32 -15.86
CA SER A 31 -7.42 0.13 -15.38
C SER A 31 -8.94 0.30 -15.45
N ALA A 32 -9.46 1.44 -15.02
CA ALA A 32 -10.88 1.76 -15.08
C ALA A 32 -11.38 1.84 -16.54
N SER A 33 -10.67 2.55 -17.41
CA SER A 33 -11.01 2.65 -18.83
C SER A 33 -10.94 1.30 -19.55
N GLY A 34 -9.93 0.47 -19.21
CA GLY A 34 -9.81 -0.89 -19.72
C GLY A 34 -11.00 -1.76 -19.37
N PHE A 35 -11.53 -1.63 -18.15
CA PHE A 35 -12.75 -2.33 -17.74
C PHE A 35 -13.98 -1.84 -18.54
N VAL A 36 -14.15 -0.55 -18.76
CA VAL A 36 -15.21 0.02 -19.59
C VAL A 36 -15.14 -0.52 -21.02
N LEU A 37 -13.94 -0.49 -21.62
CA LEU A 37 -13.70 -1.03 -22.96
C LEU A 37 -14.00 -2.53 -23.02
N TRP A 38 -13.67 -3.30 -21.99
CA TRP A 38 -13.98 -4.72 -21.92
C TRP A 38 -15.51 -4.97 -21.94
N ILE A 39 -16.30 -4.15 -21.22
CA ILE A 39 -17.77 -4.24 -21.25
C ILE A 39 -18.30 -3.96 -22.65
N GLN A 40 -17.78 -2.93 -23.32
CA GLN A 40 -18.25 -2.48 -24.65
C GLN A 40 -17.84 -3.42 -25.78
N ALA A 41 -16.61 -3.93 -25.73
CA ALA A 41 -16.01 -4.68 -26.84
C ALA A 41 -16.48 -6.14 -26.97
N SER A 42 -17.20 -6.68 -26.00
CA SER A 42 -17.53 -8.12 -26.00
C SER A 42 -19.02 -8.38 -25.76
N PRO A 43 -19.69 -9.17 -26.62
CA PRO A 43 -21.03 -9.68 -26.33
C PRO A 43 -21.07 -10.45 -24.99
N ALA A 44 -22.13 -10.33 -24.22
CA ALA A 44 -22.24 -10.86 -22.85
C ALA A 44 -21.80 -12.34 -22.74
N ARG A 45 -22.25 -13.18 -23.68
CA ARG A 45 -21.90 -14.62 -23.72
C ARG A 45 -20.46 -14.95 -24.11
N GLN A 46 -19.66 -13.97 -24.61
CA GLN A 46 -18.27 -14.16 -24.99
C GLN A 46 -17.28 -13.48 -24.06
N ARG A 47 -17.77 -12.68 -23.09
CA ARG A 47 -16.93 -11.87 -22.20
C ARG A 47 -15.94 -12.69 -21.39
N PHE A 48 -16.36 -13.86 -20.91
CA PHE A 48 -15.54 -14.73 -20.05
C PHE A 48 -14.86 -15.87 -20.79
N ARG A 49 -14.91 -15.90 -22.14
CA ARG A 49 -14.23 -16.95 -22.90
C ARG A 49 -12.71 -16.70 -22.90
N PHE A 50 -12.00 -17.58 -22.22
CA PHE A 50 -10.56 -17.64 -22.23
C PHE A 50 -10.09 -18.65 -23.29
N SER A 51 -9.22 -18.24 -24.20
CA SER A 51 -8.64 -19.12 -25.21
C SER A 51 -7.16 -18.77 -25.44
N LEU A 52 -6.32 -19.78 -25.33
CA LEU A 52 -4.92 -19.73 -25.71
C LEU A 52 -4.70 -20.33 -27.11
N ARG A 53 -5.79 -20.62 -27.83
CA ARG A 53 -5.75 -21.17 -29.20
C ARG A 53 -5.74 -20.05 -30.22
N GLY A 54 -5.00 -20.25 -31.31
CA GLY A 54 -4.89 -19.31 -32.42
C GLY A 54 -3.46 -18.81 -32.62
N ASN A 55 -3.31 -17.76 -33.40
CA ASN A 55 -2.01 -17.14 -33.62
C ASN A 55 -1.55 -16.30 -32.40
N VAL A 56 -0.28 -15.98 -32.35
CA VAL A 56 0.35 -15.23 -31.21
C VAL A 56 -0.40 -13.94 -30.91
N ARG A 57 -0.88 -13.22 -31.93
CA ARG A 57 -1.64 -11.98 -31.75
C ARG A 57 -2.95 -12.21 -30.99
N SER A 58 -3.69 -13.27 -31.30
CA SER A 58 -4.93 -13.64 -30.61
C SER A 58 -4.68 -14.05 -29.15
N VAL A 59 -3.59 -14.78 -28.92
CA VAL A 59 -3.19 -15.20 -27.56
C VAL A 59 -2.84 -13.98 -26.71
N ILE A 60 -2.00 -13.05 -27.21
CA ILE A 60 -1.63 -11.83 -26.51
C ILE A 60 -2.87 -11.01 -26.17
N TRP A 61 -3.79 -10.83 -27.11
CA TRP A 61 -5.03 -10.08 -26.92
C TRP A 61 -5.92 -10.73 -25.86
N ASN A 62 -6.09 -12.05 -25.88
CA ASN A 62 -6.88 -12.78 -24.90
C ASN A 62 -6.26 -12.71 -23.51
N LEU A 63 -4.94 -12.89 -23.39
CA LEU A 63 -4.22 -12.76 -22.13
C LEU A 63 -4.38 -11.35 -21.54
N HIS A 64 -4.08 -10.31 -22.32
CA HIS A 64 -4.22 -8.92 -21.88
C HIS A 64 -5.64 -8.64 -21.37
N ARG A 65 -6.66 -9.02 -22.15
CA ARG A 65 -8.06 -8.77 -21.83
C ARG A 65 -8.53 -9.49 -20.56
N GLN A 66 -8.23 -10.79 -20.44
CA GLN A 66 -8.72 -11.59 -19.32
C GLN A 66 -7.94 -11.32 -18.03
N THR A 67 -6.63 -11.20 -18.13
CA THR A 67 -5.79 -10.83 -16.98
C THR A 67 -6.16 -9.42 -16.50
N GLY A 68 -6.40 -8.49 -17.43
CA GLY A 68 -6.87 -7.14 -17.10
C GLY A 68 -8.19 -7.15 -16.33
N LEU A 69 -9.17 -7.94 -16.78
CA LEU A 69 -10.43 -8.10 -16.06
C LEU A 69 -10.24 -8.66 -14.63
N LEU A 70 -9.45 -9.73 -14.50
CA LEU A 70 -9.24 -10.39 -13.22
C LEU A 70 -8.48 -9.51 -12.22
N SER A 71 -7.62 -8.62 -12.72
CA SER A 71 -6.74 -7.80 -11.88
C SER A 71 -7.20 -6.37 -11.68
N PHE A 72 -8.18 -5.84 -12.44
CA PHE A 72 -8.45 -4.39 -12.46
C PHE A 72 -8.83 -3.83 -11.08
N VAL A 73 -9.66 -4.53 -10.29
CA VAL A 73 -10.04 -4.08 -8.93
C VAL A 73 -8.83 -4.05 -8.02
N LEU A 74 -7.99 -5.10 -8.07
CA LEU A 74 -6.79 -5.17 -7.26
C LEU A 74 -5.75 -4.13 -7.68
N LEU A 75 -5.62 -3.87 -8.99
CA LEU A 75 -4.74 -2.82 -9.49
C LEU A 75 -5.20 -1.44 -9.02
N ILE A 76 -6.49 -1.14 -9.10
CA ILE A 76 -7.03 0.12 -8.57
C ILE A 76 -6.73 0.23 -7.07
N LEU A 77 -6.97 -0.83 -6.30
CA LEU A 77 -6.69 -0.86 -4.87
C LEU A 77 -5.21 -0.58 -4.56
N VAL A 78 -4.30 -1.25 -5.26
CA VAL A 78 -2.85 -1.04 -5.09
C VAL A 78 -2.43 0.37 -5.54
N CYS A 79 -3.02 0.90 -6.61
CA CYS A 79 -2.76 2.27 -7.06
C CYS A 79 -3.26 3.32 -6.06
N VAL A 80 -4.47 3.16 -5.52
CA VAL A 80 -5.02 4.03 -4.48
C VAL A 80 -4.14 4.03 -3.24
N THR A 81 -3.78 2.85 -2.75
CA THR A 81 -2.93 2.73 -1.55
C THR A 81 -1.49 3.17 -1.82
N GLY A 82 -0.99 3.02 -3.05
CA GLY A 82 0.34 3.50 -3.46
C GLY A 82 0.40 5.03 -3.56
N ALA A 83 -0.59 5.65 -4.20
CA ALA A 83 -0.67 7.10 -4.33
C ALA A 83 -0.79 7.82 -2.96
N TYR A 84 -1.31 7.14 -1.94
CA TYR A 84 -1.30 7.64 -0.56
C TYR A 84 0.10 8.01 -0.08
N TYR A 85 1.13 7.23 -0.40
CA TYR A 85 2.51 7.53 0.02
C TYR A 85 3.08 8.78 -0.65
N SER A 86 2.65 9.06 -1.87
CA SER A 86 3.08 10.25 -2.63
C SER A 86 2.30 11.52 -2.25
N PHE A 87 1.01 11.38 -1.95
CA PHE A 87 0.09 12.50 -1.72
C PHE A 87 -0.59 12.40 -0.35
N ARG A 88 0.19 12.06 0.69
CA ARG A 88 -0.32 11.73 2.02
C ARG A 88 -1.23 12.82 2.59
N ASP A 89 -0.86 14.09 2.49
CA ASP A 89 -1.65 15.19 3.07
C ASP A 89 -3.00 15.37 2.36
N SER A 90 -3.04 15.24 1.04
CA SER A 90 -4.29 15.26 0.27
C SER A 90 -5.20 14.11 0.64
N TYR A 91 -4.64 12.89 0.79
CA TYR A 91 -5.40 11.72 1.25
C TYR A 91 -5.97 11.90 2.65
N LEU A 92 -5.16 12.41 3.58
CA LEU A 92 -5.63 12.70 4.95
C LEU A 92 -6.74 13.77 4.96
N ALA A 93 -6.65 14.79 4.12
CA ALA A 93 -7.70 15.80 3.98
C ALA A 93 -9.02 15.19 3.47
N VAL A 94 -8.95 14.32 2.46
CA VAL A 94 -10.14 13.61 1.93
C VAL A 94 -10.73 12.67 2.99
N ILE A 95 -9.89 11.86 3.65
CA ILE A 95 -10.34 10.94 4.70
C ILE A 95 -10.99 11.72 5.85
N GLN A 96 -10.38 12.84 6.27
CA GLN A 96 -10.97 13.72 7.29
C GLN A 96 -12.32 14.28 6.87
N ALA A 97 -12.44 14.74 5.62
CA ALA A 97 -13.71 15.28 5.10
C ALA A 97 -14.83 14.24 5.04
N VAL A 98 -14.49 12.98 4.71
CA VAL A 98 -15.47 11.89 4.56
C VAL A 98 -15.82 11.23 5.88
N THR A 99 -14.84 11.03 6.78
CA THR A 99 -15.01 10.23 8.00
C THR A 99 -15.05 11.05 9.28
N GLY A 100 -14.75 12.34 9.21
CA GLY A 100 -14.62 13.21 10.37
C GLY A 100 -13.37 12.96 11.23
N SER A 101 -12.46 12.07 10.79
CA SER A 101 -11.35 11.62 11.64
C SER A 101 -10.13 11.23 10.85
N VAL A 102 -8.95 11.50 11.41
CA VAL A 102 -7.65 10.98 10.93
C VAL A 102 -6.79 10.63 12.14
N PRO A 103 -5.72 9.83 11.98
CA PRO A 103 -4.79 9.56 13.07
C PRO A 103 -4.21 10.85 13.63
N GLN A 104 -4.07 10.93 14.93
CA GLN A 104 -3.35 12.03 15.56
C GLN A 104 -1.90 12.06 15.07
N ARG A 105 -1.45 13.24 14.65
CA ARG A 105 -0.08 13.44 14.19
C ARG A 105 0.87 13.54 15.38
N GLY A 106 1.98 12.83 15.28
CA GLY A 106 3.09 12.92 16.22
C GLY A 106 2.99 11.99 17.43
N SER A 107 4.13 11.75 18.03
CA SER A 107 4.23 11.07 19.31
C SER A 107 3.87 12.05 20.41
N PRO A 108 3.17 11.61 21.48
CA PRO A 108 2.95 12.42 22.67
C PRO A 108 4.28 12.96 23.21
N GLN A 109 4.24 14.12 23.86
CA GLN A 109 5.41 14.62 24.54
C GLN A 109 5.68 13.76 25.77
N ALA A 110 6.95 13.51 26.02
CA ALA A 110 7.46 12.84 27.20
C ALA A 110 8.33 13.84 27.97
N SER A 111 8.03 14.01 29.24
CA SER A 111 8.81 14.91 30.12
C SER A 111 9.49 14.10 31.20
N PRO A 112 10.73 14.43 31.56
CA PRO A 112 11.37 13.88 32.76
C PRO A 112 10.61 14.34 34.01
N ALA A 113 10.61 13.50 35.03
CA ALA A 113 10.03 13.88 36.32
C ALA A 113 10.94 14.87 37.07
N SER A 114 12.24 14.83 36.80
CA SER A 114 13.26 15.74 37.35
C SER A 114 14.24 16.21 36.24
N PRO A 115 14.81 17.42 36.34
CA PRO A 115 15.80 17.92 35.39
C PRO A 115 17.06 17.05 35.27
N SER A 116 17.34 16.20 36.26
CA SER A 116 18.46 15.26 36.28
C SER A 116 18.16 13.92 35.65
N ASP A 117 16.90 13.63 35.30
CA ASP A 117 16.51 12.35 34.76
C ASP A 117 17.07 12.16 33.33
N ARG A 118 17.58 10.99 33.08
CA ARG A 118 18.04 10.56 31.75
C ARG A 118 17.10 9.51 31.19
N PRO A 119 16.96 9.44 29.86
CA PRO A 119 16.21 8.37 29.24
C PRO A 119 16.74 7.00 29.67
N LYS A 120 15.85 6.09 29.97
CA LYS A 120 16.17 4.69 30.29
C LYS A 120 16.75 3.97 29.08
N SER A 121 17.39 2.85 29.32
CA SER A 121 17.96 2.02 28.26
C SER A 121 16.88 1.42 27.37
N ILE A 122 17.28 1.01 26.15
CA ILE A 122 16.38 0.34 25.19
C ILE A 122 15.75 -0.92 25.81
N ASP A 123 16.54 -1.68 26.56
CA ASP A 123 16.09 -2.93 27.19
C ASP A 123 15.07 -2.69 28.30
N GLU A 124 15.26 -1.64 29.12
CA GLU A 124 14.30 -1.24 30.15
C GLU A 124 12.97 -0.81 29.51
N ILE A 125 13.02 0.02 28.45
CA ILE A 125 11.84 0.49 27.71
C ILE A 125 11.13 -0.69 27.03
N ALA A 126 11.87 -1.61 26.39
CA ALA A 126 11.30 -2.79 25.77
C ALA A 126 10.64 -3.73 26.79
N THR A 127 11.24 -3.85 27.97
CA THR A 127 10.68 -4.66 29.08
C THR A 127 9.40 -4.03 29.63
N ALA A 128 9.41 -2.73 29.87
CA ALA A 128 8.24 -1.99 30.30
C ALA A 128 7.10 -2.06 29.24
N ALA A 129 7.44 -1.94 27.96
CA ALA A 129 6.48 -2.08 26.88
C ALA A 129 5.80 -3.46 26.89
N ARG A 130 6.57 -4.55 27.02
CA ARG A 130 6.02 -5.90 27.11
C ARG A 130 5.17 -6.13 28.36
N ALA A 131 5.59 -5.56 29.49
CA ALA A 131 4.80 -5.64 30.73
C ALA A 131 3.47 -4.89 30.63
N ALA A 132 3.46 -3.75 29.93
CA ALA A 132 2.26 -2.95 29.74
C ALA A 132 1.30 -3.51 28.67
N PHE A 133 1.77 -4.44 27.83
CA PHE A 133 0.97 -5.07 26.77
C PHE A 133 1.30 -6.57 26.64
N PRO A 134 0.94 -7.39 27.64
CA PRO A 134 1.30 -8.82 27.69
C PRO A 134 0.58 -9.70 26.65
N GLU A 135 -0.58 -9.24 26.13
CA GLU A 135 -1.38 -9.95 25.13
C GLU A 135 -0.81 -9.83 23.72
N GLY A 136 0.14 -8.92 23.50
CA GLY A 136 0.74 -8.67 22.19
C GLY A 136 2.22 -9.05 22.11
N ARG A 137 2.67 -9.44 20.93
CA ARG A 137 4.09 -9.63 20.64
C ARG A 137 4.71 -8.30 20.20
N LEU A 138 5.67 -7.78 20.93
CA LEU A 138 6.40 -6.57 20.53
C LEU A 138 7.05 -6.79 19.16
N ALA A 139 6.63 -6.01 18.17
CA ALA A 139 7.10 -6.09 16.80
C ALA A 139 8.17 -5.04 16.49
N VAL A 140 7.95 -3.80 16.90
CA VAL A 140 8.85 -2.68 16.63
C VAL A 140 8.88 -1.75 17.82
N LEU A 141 10.08 -1.32 18.19
CA LEU A 141 10.30 -0.21 19.11
C LEU A 141 10.96 0.93 18.34
N ARG A 142 10.30 2.09 18.28
CA ARG A 142 10.79 3.27 17.57
C ARG A 142 11.31 4.31 18.54
N ILE A 143 12.56 4.69 18.32
CA ILE A 143 13.21 5.79 19.03
C ILE A 143 12.76 7.09 18.37
N PRO A 144 12.24 8.07 19.14
CA PRO A 144 11.84 9.35 18.56
C PRO A 144 13.08 10.17 18.13
N ALA A 145 12.89 11.02 17.11
CA ALA A 145 13.94 11.93 16.65
C ALA A 145 14.23 13.08 17.66
N ARG A 146 13.29 13.34 18.59
CA ARG A 146 13.41 14.37 19.64
C ARG A 146 13.39 13.69 21.00
N GLU A 147 14.32 14.04 21.88
CA GLU A 147 14.39 13.47 23.23
C GLU A 147 13.13 13.74 24.07
N SER A 148 12.42 14.84 23.81
CA SER A 148 11.16 15.19 24.47
C SER A 148 9.93 14.45 23.95
N ALA A 149 10.09 13.49 23.04
CA ALA A 149 8.98 12.72 22.50
C ALA A 149 8.95 11.31 23.10
N SER A 150 7.72 10.76 23.24
CA SER A 150 7.54 9.38 23.71
C SER A 150 8.13 8.36 22.75
N TRP A 151 8.63 7.27 23.29
CA TRP A 151 8.98 6.09 22.51
C TRP A 151 7.71 5.35 22.07
N THR A 152 7.76 4.77 20.90
CA THR A 152 6.59 4.11 20.32
C THR A 152 6.88 2.62 20.17
N ALA A 153 6.11 1.80 20.88
CA ALA A 153 6.13 0.35 20.78
C ALA A 153 4.91 -0.12 19.98
N THR A 154 5.13 -0.79 18.87
CA THR A 154 4.05 -1.41 18.07
C THR A 154 4.04 -2.91 18.34
N PHE A 155 2.87 -3.45 18.57
CA PHE A 155 2.65 -4.87 18.87
C PHE A 155 1.89 -5.56 17.75
N HIS A 156 2.00 -6.87 17.69
CA HIS A 156 1.14 -7.75 16.91
C HIS A 156 0.29 -8.61 17.85
N GLN A 157 -0.98 -8.71 17.51
CA GLN A 157 -1.92 -9.60 18.19
C GLN A 157 -2.78 -10.38 17.20
N ALA A 158 -3.48 -11.40 17.68
CA ALA A 158 -4.40 -12.16 16.86
C ALA A 158 -5.53 -11.26 16.35
N GLY A 159 -5.79 -11.29 15.04
CA GLY A 159 -6.82 -10.46 14.40
C GLY A 159 -6.30 -9.17 13.77
N ASP A 160 -5.02 -8.83 13.92
CA ASP A 160 -4.43 -7.70 13.22
C ASP A 160 -4.46 -7.88 11.69
N LEU A 161 -4.50 -6.76 10.96
CA LEU A 161 -4.40 -6.72 9.50
C LEU A 161 -2.98 -7.08 9.03
N GLY A 162 -2.55 -8.30 9.35
CA GLY A 162 -1.26 -8.87 8.94
C GLY A 162 -0.06 -8.34 9.74
N GLU A 163 1.11 -8.88 9.44
CA GLU A 163 2.37 -8.54 10.10
C GLU A 163 2.99 -7.25 9.54
N SER A 164 2.27 -6.14 9.59
CA SER A 164 2.78 -4.84 9.22
C SER A 164 3.29 -4.07 10.44
N THR A 165 4.39 -3.34 10.27
CA THR A 165 4.97 -2.53 11.34
C THR A 165 4.06 -1.40 11.85
N ASP A 166 3.02 -1.07 11.09
CA ASP A 166 2.10 0.02 11.41
C ASP A 166 0.65 -0.44 11.63
N SER A 167 0.34 -1.75 11.47
CA SER A 167 -1.04 -2.25 11.52
C SER A 167 -1.51 -2.72 12.90
N GLY A 168 -0.61 -2.90 13.86
CA GLY A 168 -0.96 -3.37 15.20
C GLY A 168 -1.21 -2.26 16.21
N PRO A 169 -1.64 -2.62 17.43
CA PRO A 169 -1.75 -1.71 18.56
C PRO A 169 -0.43 -1.01 18.84
N THR A 170 -0.52 0.24 19.25
CA THR A 170 0.65 1.08 19.49
C THR A 170 0.62 1.64 20.88
N LEU A 171 1.71 1.48 21.64
CA LEU A 171 1.90 2.03 22.96
C LEU A 171 2.94 3.14 22.92
N HIS A 172 2.60 4.29 23.48
CA HIS A 172 3.51 5.41 23.65
C HIS A 172 4.01 5.43 25.10
N LEU A 173 5.32 5.34 25.29
CA LEU A 173 5.95 5.26 26.61
C LEU A 173 6.79 6.50 26.89
N ASN A 174 6.76 6.94 28.15
CA ASN A 174 7.69 7.93 28.65
C ASN A 174 9.09 7.27 28.85
N PRO A 175 10.13 7.71 28.14
CA PRO A 175 11.44 7.08 28.24
C PRO A 175 12.14 7.33 29.58
N PHE A 176 11.66 8.29 30.38
CA PHE A 176 12.24 8.64 31.68
C PHE A 176 11.59 7.87 32.83
N THR A 177 10.24 7.75 32.80
CA THR A 177 9.47 7.11 33.89
C THR A 177 9.04 5.67 33.56
N LEU A 178 9.15 5.25 32.30
CA LEU A 178 8.65 3.97 31.75
C LEU A 178 7.13 3.83 31.78
N GLU A 179 6.40 4.90 32.10
CA GLU A 179 4.94 4.87 32.16
C GLU A 179 4.30 4.99 30.78
N PRO A 180 3.21 4.27 30.52
CA PRO A 180 2.39 4.46 29.34
C PRO A 180 1.74 5.84 29.30
N ILE A 181 1.97 6.63 28.24
CA ILE A 181 1.34 7.92 28.02
C ILE A 181 0.03 7.76 27.24
N ARG A 182 0.05 6.91 26.22
CA ARG A 182 -1.12 6.66 25.36
C ARG A 182 -1.04 5.27 24.76
N ARG A 183 -2.19 4.62 24.68
CA ARG A 183 -2.38 3.37 23.92
C ARG A 183 -3.33 3.65 22.76
N ASP A 184 -2.91 3.31 21.57
CA ASP A 184 -3.69 3.41 20.34
C ASP A 184 -4.06 1.98 19.90
N ASP A 185 -5.26 1.52 20.23
CA ASP A 185 -5.78 0.23 19.81
C ASP A 185 -6.61 0.40 18.52
N ILE A 186 -6.42 -0.49 17.55
CA ILE A 186 -7.13 -0.42 16.27
C ILE A 186 -8.64 -0.58 16.48
N ALA A 187 -9.07 -1.40 17.43
CA ALA A 187 -10.48 -1.62 17.74
C ALA A 187 -11.19 -0.33 18.17
N ASP A 188 -10.47 0.54 18.87
CA ASP A 188 -11.02 1.80 19.43
C ASP A 188 -10.82 3.00 18.50
N MET A 189 -10.07 2.81 17.40
CA MET A 189 -9.81 3.90 16.47
C MET A 189 -11.03 4.26 15.64
N PRO A 190 -11.29 5.55 15.39
CA PRO A 190 -12.30 5.99 14.45
C PRO A 190 -11.97 5.54 13.02
N LEU A 191 -13.01 5.46 12.17
CA LEU A 191 -12.93 4.88 10.82
C LEU A 191 -11.77 5.45 9.99
N GLY A 192 -11.58 6.76 9.97
CA GLY A 192 -10.52 7.39 9.18
C GLY A 192 -9.12 6.97 9.64
N ALA A 193 -8.91 6.82 10.95
CA ALA A 193 -7.63 6.33 11.48
C ALA A 193 -7.39 4.86 11.10
N ARG A 194 -8.44 4.00 11.12
CA ARG A 194 -8.35 2.61 10.65
C ARG A 194 -8.01 2.52 9.17
N LEU A 195 -8.64 3.35 8.32
CA LEU A 195 -8.35 3.41 6.89
C LEU A 195 -6.87 3.75 6.65
N VAL A 196 -6.35 4.74 7.34
CA VAL A 196 -4.93 5.12 7.22
C VAL A 196 -4.00 3.99 7.69
N LYS A 197 -4.31 3.36 8.82
CA LYS A 197 -3.53 2.20 9.31
C LYS A 197 -3.58 1.00 8.35
N GLY A 198 -4.68 0.82 7.62
CA GLY A 198 -4.85 -0.23 6.61
C GLY A 198 -4.08 -0.01 5.32
N MET A 199 -3.60 1.21 5.02
CA MET A 199 -2.93 1.50 3.74
C MET A 199 -1.69 0.64 3.52
N GLU A 200 -0.84 0.47 4.54
CA GLU A 200 0.38 -0.33 4.43
C GLU A 200 0.08 -1.82 4.22
N PRO A 201 -0.64 -2.53 5.11
CA PRO A 201 -0.87 -3.96 4.95
C PRO A 201 -1.61 -4.30 3.66
N VAL A 202 -2.51 -3.43 3.20
CA VAL A 202 -3.21 -3.60 1.93
C VAL A 202 -2.26 -3.40 0.75
N HIS A 203 -1.44 -2.34 0.75
CA HIS A 203 -0.50 -2.08 -0.34
C HIS A 203 0.55 -3.18 -0.51
N TYR A 204 1.02 -3.73 0.61
CA TYR A 204 2.03 -4.81 0.61
C TYR A 204 1.46 -6.23 0.55
N GLY A 205 0.14 -6.39 0.54
CA GLY A 205 -0.51 -7.71 0.56
C GLY A 205 -0.24 -8.51 1.84
N LYS A 206 -0.03 -7.84 2.98
CA LYS A 206 0.33 -8.50 4.24
C LYS A 206 -0.88 -9.04 5.02
N PHE A 207 -2.09 -8.64 4.66
CA PHE A 207 -3.33 -8.91 5.41
C PHE A 207 -3.80 -10.38 5.39
N GLY A 208 -3.27 -11.22 4.52
CA GLY A 208 -3.65 -12.65 4.42
C GLY A 208 -2.44 -13.59 4.37
N GLY A 209 -1.31 -13.17 4.92
CA GLY A 209 -0.09 -13.99 5.00
C GLY A 209 0.55 -14.27 3.63
N LEU A 210 1.12 -15.47 3.48
CA LEU A 210 1.83 -15.86 2.24
C LEU A 210 0.93 -15.87 0.99
N PRO A 211 -0.32 -16.37 1.02
CA PRO A 211 -1.17 -16.37 -0.17
C PRO A 211 -1.37 -14.97 -0.77
N THR A 212 -1.71 -13.99 0.05
CA THR A 212 -1.91 -12.62 -0.45
C THR A 212 -0.61 -11.99 -0.93
N ARG A 213 0.52 -12.25 -0.29
CA ARG A 213 1.84 -11.78 -0.76
C ARG A 213 2.19 -12.32 -2.15
N LEU A 214 1.89 -13.60 -2.42
CA LEU A 214 2.10 -14.20 -3.74
C LEU A 214 1.21 -13.57 -4.81
N VAL A 215 -0.07 -13.33 -4.49
CA VAL A 215 -1.00 -12.63 -5.39
C VAL A 215 -0.49 -11.21 -5.68
N TRP A 216 -0.06 -10.47 -4.65
CA TRP A 216 0.48 -9.12 -4.80
C TRP A 216 1.80 -9.08 -5.57
N PHE A 217 2.67 -10.09 -5.39
CA PHE A 217 3.87 -10.23 -6.21
C PHE A 217 3.51 -10.38 -7.70
N GLY A 218 2.58 -11.27 -8.04
CA GLY A 218 2.07 -11.42 -9.40
C GLY A 218 1.44 -10.13 -9.93
N LEU A 219 0.63 -9.46 -9.10
CA LEU A 219 -0.01 -8.19 -9.43
C LEU A 219 1.01 -7.09 -9.76
N GLY A 220 2.13 -7.03 -9.04
CA GLY A 220 3.21 -6.08 -9.28
C GLY A 220 3.92 -6.23 -10.62
N LEU A 221 3.86 -7.42 -11.24
CA LEU A 221 4.43 -7.68 -12.58
C LEU A 221 3.46 -7.29 -13.71
N LEU A 222 2.16 -7.20 -13.44
CA LEU A 222 1.14 -6.96 -14.47
C LEU A 222 1.27 -5.61 -15.19
N PRO A 223 1.60 -4.48 -14.56
CA PRO A 223 1.75 -3.21 -15.28
C PRO A 223 2.77 -3.31 -16.42
N LEU A 224 3.91 -3.98 -16.20
CA LEU A 224 4.90 -4.22 -17.24
C LEU A 224 4.36 -5.15 -18.34
N ALA A 225 3.69 -6.24 -17.95
CA ALA A 225 3.08 -7.16 -18.91
C ALA A 225 2.00 -6.47 -19.76
N PHE A 226 1.19 -5.59 -19.17
CA PHE A 226 0.19 -4.79 -19.88
C PHE A 226 0.81 -3.75 -20.79
N ALA A 227 1.88 -3.07 -20.37
CA ALA A 227 2.60 -2.13 -21.20
C ALA A 227 3.17 -2.82 -22.45
N VAL A 228 3.84 -3.97 -22.28
CA VAL A 228 4.42 -4.74 -23.39
C VAL A 228 3.31 -5.27 -24.31
N SER A 229 2.28 -5.93 -23.76
CA SER A 229 1.20 -6.49 -24.58
C SER A 229 0.39 -5.41 -25.29
N GLY A 230 0.12 -4.29 -24.63
CA GLY A 230 -0.54 -3.12 -25.22
C GLY A 230 0.26 -2.52 -26.38
N ALA A 231 1.57 -2.33 -26.18
CA ALA A 231 2.48 -1.84 -27.23
C ALA A 231 2.54 -2.79 -28.44
N LEU A 232 2.61 -4.10 -28.19
CA LEU A 232 2.57 -5.09 -29.27
C LEU A 232 1.25 -5.10 -30.04
N MET A 233 0.13 -4.96 -29.35
CA MET A 233 -1.19 -4.87 -30.00
C MET A 233 -1.30 -3.59 -30.85
N TRP A 234 -0.87 -2.45 -30.31
CA TRP A 234 -0.85 -1.18 -31.04
C TRP A 234 0.05 -1.25 -32.29
N TRP A 235 1.27 -1.73 -32.16
CA TRP A 235 2.22 -1.92 -33.24
C TRP A 235 1.68 -2.81 -34.38
N ASN A 236 1.07 -3.94 -34.01
CA ASN A 236 0.48 -4.85 -35.00
C ASN A 236 -0.72 -4.23 -35.73
N ARG A 237 -1.47 -3.35 -35.07
CA ARG A 237 -2.60 -2.63 -35.66
C ARG A 237 -2.13 -1.59 -36.68
N THR A 238 -1.12 -0.78 -36.34
CA THR A 238 -0.60 0.27 -37.22
C THR A 238 0.01 -0.33 -38.48
N ARG A 239 0.82 -1.38 -38.35
CA ARG A 239 1.41 -2.10 -39.53
C ARG A 239 0.37 -2.76 -40.42
N ALA A 240 -0.75 -3.22 -39.88
CA ALA A 240 -1.83 -3.79 -40.69
C ALA A 240 -2.58 -2.71 -41.48
N ALA A 241 -2.66 -1.48 -40.97
CA ALA A 241 -3.29 -0.35 -41.65
C ALA A 241 -2.41 0.22 -42.80
N GLU A 242 -1.08 0.06 -42.71
CA GLU A 242 -0.13 0.54 -43.72
C GLU A 242 0.02 -0.39 -44.92
N LYS A 243 -0.49 -1.62 -44.88
CA LYS A 243 -0.48 -2.52 -46.06
C LYS A 243 -1.52 -2.03 -47.06
N PRO A 244 -1.12 -1.54 -48.24
CA PRO A 244 -2.06 -1.15 -49.27
C PRO A 244 -2.96 -2.35 -49.60
N SER A 245 -4.26 -2.13 -49.70
CA SER A 245 -5.21 -3.11 -50.20
C SER A 245 -4.80 -3.43 -51.64
N GLY A 246 -3.99 -4.47 -51.83
CA GLY A 246 -3.71 -4.99 -53.15
C GLY A 246 -5.00 -5.38 -53.85
N LYS A 247 -5.36 -4.61 -54.83
CA LYS A 247 -6.38 -4.97 -55.82
C LYS A 247 -5.89 -6.11 -56.65
#